data_aded5fe659a2a1534196851a17dff534
#
_entry.id   aded5fe659a2a1534196851a17dff534
#
_cell.length_a   1.000
_cell.length_b   1.000
_cell.length_c   1.000
_cell.angle_alpha   90.00
_cell.angle_beta   90.00
_cell.angle_gamma   90.00
#
_symmetry.space_group_name_H-M   'P 1'
#
loop_
_entity.id
_entity.type
_entity.pdbx_description
1 polymer ?
#
loop_
_entity_poly.entity_id
_entity_poly.type
_entity_poly.pdbx_seq_one_letter_code
_entity_poly.pdbx_strand_id
1 'polypeptide(L)'
;SDLTLLSSDPKFDEIYLSNYATLNVLDMLRRVPGVGSVSNVGSRYYAMQIWVMPDKLADLGLTVKDLQTALKDQNRESAAGVLGQAPMNGIDVTIPITAQGRLSSVSEFEDIVVRANPDGSIIRLKDVARISLEASSYNTESGINGGNAAVLNINMLPGANAMEVAALVKAAMEEISHNFPEGIGYEIPFDMTTYISESIHHVYQTL
;
A
#
# COMPACT_ATOMS: atom_id res chain seq x y z
N SER A 1 -7.30 -16.99 -4.46
CA SER A 1 -6.13 -17.22 -5.32
C SER A 1 -5.12 -16.10 -5.15
N ASP A 2 -3.86 -16.48 -5.25
CA ASP A 2 -2.76 -15.53 -5.13
C ASP A 2 -2.23 -15.17 -6.50
N LEU A 3 -1.86 -13.90 -6.65
CA LEU A 3 -1.22 -13.37 -7.83
C LEU A 3 0.04 -12.64 -7.37
N THR A 4 1.15 -12.88 -8.03
CA THR A 4 2.43 -12.29 -7.65
C THR A 4 2.96 -11.42 -8.78
N LEU A 5 3.25 -10.14 -8.48
CA LEU A 5 4.10 -9.31 -9.31
C LEU A 5 5.55 -9.55 -8.90
N LEU A 6 6.43 -9.68 -9.88
CA LEU A 6 7.85 -9.95 -9.65
C LEU A 6 8.76 -9.19 -10.59
N SER A 7 9.97 -8.95 -10.14
CA SER A 7 11.04 -8.41 -10.95
C SER A 7 12.39 -8.91 -10.48
N SER A 8 13.27 -9.22 -11.42
CA SER A 8 14.70 -9.45 -11.19
C SER A 8 15.54 -8.18 -11.33
N ASP A 9 14.93 -7.07 -11.76
CA ASP A 9 15.60 -5.78 -11.90
C ASP A 9 15.72 -5.10 -10.54
N PRO A 10 16.94 -4.79 -10.05
CA PRO A 10 17.14 -4.18 -8.73
C PRO A 10 16.47 -2.81 -8.54
N LYS A 11 16.17 -2.09 -9.62
CA LYS A 11 15.45 -0.81 -9.53
C LYS A 11 14.00 -0.95 -9.10
N PHE A 12 13.40 -2.14 -9.27
CA PHE A 12 12.06 -2.47 -8.84
C PHE A 12 12.13 -3.31 -7.56
N ASP A 13 12.30 -2.63 -6.44
CA ASP A 13 12.28 -3.29 -5.14
C ASP A 13 10.87 -3.73 -4.72
N GLU A 14 10.78 -4.43 -3.62
CA GLU A 14 9.52 -4.94 -3.09
C GLU A 14 8.52 -3.82 -2.79
N ILE A 15 9.02 -2.66 -2.33
CA ILE A 15 8.18 -1.50 -2.05
C ILE A 15 7.60 -0.91 -3.34
N TYR A 16 8.42 -0.79 -4.37
CA TYR A 16 7.98 -0.33 -5.68
C TYR A 16 6.90 -1.26 -6.25
N LEU A 17 7.13 -2.57 -6.23
CA LEU A 17 6.18 -3.56 -6.74
C LEU A 17 4.88 -3.55 -5.95
N SER A 18 4.94 -3.41 -4.64
CA SER A 18 3.77 -3.32 -3.77
C SER A 18 2.94 -2.06 -4.07
N ASN A 19 3.59 -0.91 -4.21
CA ASN A 19 2.93 0.34 -4.58
C ASN A 19 2.34 0.27 -5.99
N TYR A 20 3.09 -0.26 -6.94
CA TYR A 20 2.62 -0.45 -8.31
C TYR A 20 1.38 -1.33 -8.37
N ALA A 21 1.40 -2.46 -7.66
CA ALA A 21 0.26 -3.36 -7.56
C ALA A 21 -0.97 -2.67 -6.98
N THR A 22 -0.80 -1.88 -5.92
CA THR A 22 -1.90 -1.16 -5.29
C THR A 22 -2.49 -0.08 -6.19
N LEU A 23 -1.65 0.69 -6.88
CA LEU A 23 -2.09 1.82 -7.70
C LEU A 23 -2.64 1.42 -9.07
N ASN A 24 -2.07 0.38 -9.69
CA ASN A 24 -2.32 0.07 -11.10
C ASN A 24 -3.01 -1.27 -11.35
N VAL A 25 -3.01 -2.18 -10.39
CA VAL A 25 -3.53 -3.55 -10.59
C VAL A 25 -4.75 -3.83 -9.73
N LEU A 26 -4.70 -3.47 -8.47
CA LEU A 26 -5.67 -3.85 -7.46
C LEU A 26 -7.10 -3.40 -7.81
N ASP A 27 -7.28 -2.15 -8.20
CA ASP A 27 -8.60 -1.60 -8.52
C ASP A 27 -9.18 -2.17 -9.82
N MET A 28 -8.33 -2.50 -10.78
CA MET A 28 -8.77 -3.16 -12.00
C MET A 28 -9.24 -4.59 -11.74
N LEU A 29 -8.54 -5.32 -10.89
CA LEU A 29 -8.94 -6.68 -10.49
C LEU A 29 -10.23 -6.69 -9.67
N ARG A 30 -10.46 -5.68 -8.83
CA ARG A 30 -11.71 -5.53 -8.07
C ARG A 30 -12.94 -5.37 -8.95
N ARG A 31 -12.78 -4.88 -10.18
CA ARG A 31 -13.87 -4.68 -11.14
C ARG A 31 -14.21 -5.94 -11.94
N VAL A 32 -13.40 -6.97 -11.83
CA VAL A 32 -13.64 -8.24 -12.51
C VAL A 32 -14.90 -8.90 -11.92
N PRO A 33 -15.88 -9.29 -12.76
CA PRO A 33 -17.10 -9.95 -12.30
C PRO A 33 -16.78 -11.19 -11.46
N GLY A 34 -17.40 -11.32 -10.32
CA GLY A 34 -17.21 -12.45 -9.39
C GLY A 34 -16.05 -12.27 -8.40
N VAL A 35 -15.23 -11.23 -8.53
CA VAL A 35 -14.24 -10.87 -7.53
C VAL A 35 -14.92 -10.14 -6.39
N GLY A 36 -14.73 -10.63 -5.15
CA GLY A 36 -15.29 -10.04 -3.94
C GLY A 36 -14.36 -9.02 -3.30
N SER A 37 -13.09 -9.36 -3.20
CA SER A 37 -12.06 -8.47 -2.67
C SER A 37 -10.68 -8.81 -3.23
N VAL A 38 -9.84 -7.80 -3.33
CA VAL A 38 -8.42 -7.95 -3.62
C VAL A 38 -7.64 -7.21 -2.54
N SER A 39 -6.68 -7.88 -1.95
CA SER A 39 -5.80 -7.32 -0.92
C SER A 39 -4.35 -7.56 -1.28
N ASN A 40 -3.50 -6.61 -0.95
CA ASN A 40 -2.06 -6.75 -1.07
C ASN A 40 -1.52 -7.39 0.21
N VAL A 41 -1.00 -8.60 0.09
CA VAL A 41 -0.48 -9.38 1.21
C VAL A 41 1.00 -9.05 1.39
N GLY A 42 1.36 -8.54 2.56
CA GLY A 42 2.73 -8.12 2.82
C GLY A 42 3.11 -6.82 2.13
N SER A 43 2.11 -5.94 1.91
CA SER A 43 2.37 -4.65 1.30
C SER A 43 3.38 -3.86 2.11
N ARG A 44 4.52 -3.59 1.49
CA ARG A 44 5.41 -2.53 1.94
C ARG A 44 4.99 -1.23 1.28
N TYR A 45 4.96 -0.19 2.05
CA TYR A 45 4.68 1.15 1.58
C TYR A 45 5.67 2.13 2.22
N TYR A 46 5.94 3.22 1.52
CA TYR A 46 6.66 4.31 2.15
C TYR A 46 5.73 5.06 3.09
N ALA A 47 6.21 5.33 4.28
CA ALA A 47 5.50 6.14 5.26
C ALA A 47 6.41 7.21 5.83
N MET A 48 5.86 8.40 6.07
CA MET A 48 6.50 9.40 6.91
C MET A 48 6.35 8.99 8.36
N GLN A 49 7.48 8.71 9.00
CA GLN A 49 7.55 8.51 10.43
C GLN A 49 7.83 9.84 11.10
N ILE A 50 6.94 10.24 12.01
CA ILE A 50 7.03 11.47 12.76
C ILE A 50 7.28 11.11 14.22
N TRP A 51 8.52 11.29 14.63
CA TRP A 51 8.99 11.02 15.99
C TRP A 51 8.86 12.28 16.82
N VAL A 52 7.82 12.36 17.61
CA VAL A 52 7.52 13.54 18.42
C VAL A 52 8.53 13.67 19.54
N MET A 53 9.00 14.88 19.80
CA MET A 53 9.89 15.23 20.90
C MET A 53 9.05 15.86 22.04
N PRO A 54 8.68 15.08 23.11
CA PRO A 54 7.75 15.53 24.13
C PRO A 54 8.23 16.78 24.89
N ASP A 55 9.53 16.86 25.17
CA ASP A 55 10.11 18.01 25.88
C ASP A 55 9.99 19.30 25.06
N LYS A 56 10.19 19.22 23.76
CA LYS A 56 10.01 20.35 22.84
C LYS A 56 8.56 20.83 22.79
N LEU A 57 7.61 19.88 22.76
CA LEU A 57 6.19 20.21 22.85
C LEU A 57 5.86 20.95 24.13
N ALA A 58 6.30 20.42 25.27
CA ALA A 58 6.07 21.00 26.58
C ALA A 58 6.64 22.42 26.68
N ASP A 59 7.88 22.60 26.24
CA ASP A 59 8.55 23.91 26.25
C ASP A 59 7.81 24.97 25.44
N LEU A 60 7.13 24.57 24.37
CA LEU A 60 6.37 25.46 23.48
C LEU A 60 4.88 25.52 23.81
N GLY A 61 4.44 24.83 24.86
CA GLY A 61 3.03 24.77 25.26
C GLY A 61 2.13 24.09 24.23
N LEU A 62 2.68 23.14 23.48
CA LEU A 62 1.95 22.35 22.48
C LEU A 62 1.60 20.98 23.01
N THR A 63 0.53 20.40 22.47
CA THR A 63 0.10 19.04 22.73
C THR A 63 0.24 18.15 21.48
N VAL A 64 0.22 16.84 21.66
CA VAL A 64 0.18 15.89 20.53
C VAL A 64 -1.05 16.15 19.65
N LYS A 65 -2.16 16.56 20.26
CA LYS A 65 -3.39 16.91 19.53
C LYS A 65 -3.20 18.11 18.60
N ASP A 66 -2.40 19.08 18.99
CA ASP A 66 -2.07 20.22 18.12
C ASP A 66 -1.32 19.77 16.86
N LEU A 67 -0.37 18.85 17.03
CA LEU A 67 0.33 18.24 15.90
C LEU A 67 -0.62 17.46 14.98
N GLN A 68 -1.48 16.65 15.57
CA GLN A 68 -2.48 15.88 14.81
C GLN A 68 -3.40 16.80 14.00
N THR A 69 -3.84 17.87 14.59
CA THR A 69 -4.70 18.85 13.92
C THR A 69 -3.97 19.50 12.75
N ALA A 70 -2.72 19.94 12.96
CA ALA A 70 -1.91 20.55 11.91
C ALA A 70 -1.66 19.58 10.74
N LEU A 71 -1.33 18.33 11.03
CA LEU A 71 -1.14 17.28 10.03
C LEU A 71 -2.43 16.99 9.26
N LYS A 72 -3.55 16.93 9.94
CA LYS A 72 -4.87 16.70 9.34
C LYS A 72 -5.30 17.84 8.44
N ASP A 73 -5.07 19.07 8.84
CA ASP A 73 -5.45 20.25 8.07
C ASP A 73 -4.62 20.37 6.79
N GLN A 74 -3.32 20.13 6.87
CA GLN A 74 -2.44 20.09 5.69
C GLN A 74 -2.78 18.94 4.74
N ASN A 75 -3.25 17.82 5.26
CA ASN A 75 -3.62 16.66 4.44
C ASN A 75 -5.01 16.82 3.78
N ARG A 76 -5.86 17.69 4.28
CA ARG A 76 -7.12 18.06 3.62
C ARG A 76 -6.91 18.83 2.32
N GLU A 77 -5.84 19.58 2.22
CA GLU A 77 -5.46 20.30 1.00
C GLU A 77 -4.83 19.38 -0.06
N SER A 78 -4.34 18.23 0.35
CA SER A 78 -3.90 17.19 -0.57
C SER A 78 -5.10 16.30 -0.90
N ALA A 79 -5.54 16.30 -2.15
CA ALA A 79 -6.65 15.48 -2.65
C ALA A 79 -6.39 13.94 -2.62
N ALA A 80 -5.37 13.51 -1.94
CA ALA A 80 -4.98 12.12 -1.77
C ALA A 80 -5.49 11.60 -0.43
N GLY A 81 -6.71 11.11 -0.48
CA GLY A 81 -7.25 10.03 0.31
C GLY A 81 -6.90 9.94 1.79
N VAL A 82 -7.96 9.81 2.55
CA VAL A 82 -8.04 9.13 3.85
C VAL A 82 -6.69 8.90 4.51
N LEU A 83 -6.37 9.74 5.47
CA LEU A 83 -5.56 9.34 6.61
C LEU A 83 -6.24 8.11 7.20
N GLY A 84 -5.80 6.92 6.82
CA GLY A 84 -6.04 5.74 7.61
C GLY A 84 -5.65 6.11 9.02
N GLN A 85 -6.47 5.75 10.01
CA GLN A 85 -6.11 5.98 11.40
C GLN A 85 -4.71 5.43 11.60
N ALA A 86 -3.74 6.33 11.69
CA ALA A 86 -2.37 5.94 11.97
C ALA A 86 -2.38 5.23 13.32
N PRO A 87 -1.81 4.02 13.41
CA PRO A 87 -1.66 3.38 14.69
C PRO A 87 -0.76 4.28 15.55
N MET A 88 -1.36 4.88 16.53
CA MET A 88 -0.65 5.73 17.48
C MET A 88 -0.13 4.87 18.61
N ASN A 89 1.14 4.51 18.53
CA ASN A 89 1.86 4.02 19.70
C ASN A 89 2.41 5.24 20.47
N GLY A 90 1.57 5.80 21.30
CA GLY A 90 1.95 6.84 22.27
C GLY A 90 2.35 8.20 21.66
N ILE A 91 3.52 8.34 21.12
CA ILE A 91 4.14 9.62 20.77
C ILE A 91 4.47 9.72 19.27
N ASP A 92 4.49 8.61 18.55
CA ASP A 92 4.93 8.57 17.17
C ASP A 92 3.74 8.46 16.21
N VAL A 93 3.81 9.16 15.09
CA VAL A 93 2.78 9.17 14.05
C VAL A 93 3.34 8.60 12.76
N THR A 94 2.63 7.66 12.17
CA THR A 94 2.97 7.06 10.88
C THR A 94 1.97 7.53 9.83
N ILE A 95 2.43 8.18 8.76
CA ILE A 95 1.58 8.65 7.67
C ILE A 95 1.96 7.92 6.39
N PRO A 96 1.11 7.03 5.86
CA PRO A 96 1.34 6.39 4.58
C PRO A 96 1.46 7.43 3.46
N ILE A 97 2.48 7.30 2.62
CA ILE A 97 2.69 8.16 1.46
C ILE A 97 2.18 7.43 0.23
N THR A 98 1.13 7.95 -0.36
CA THR A 98 0.69 7.55 -1.69
C THR A 98 1.38 8.42 -2.73
N ALA A 99 1.79 7.83 -3.85
CA ALA A 99 2.57 8.52 -4.90
C ALA A 99 1.87 9.74 -5.53
N GLN A 100 0.66 10.05 -5.13
CA GLN A 100 -0.14 11.20 -5.62
C GLN A 100 -0.42 12.25 -4.54
N GLY A 101 0.17 12.12 -3.34
CA GLY A 101 0.01 13.09 -2.27
C GLY A 101 0.81 14.37 -2.54
N ARG A 102 0.25 15.55 -2.18
CA ARG A 102 0.93 16.85 -2.31
C ARG A 102 2.19 16.95 -1.49
N LEU A 103 2.24 16.28 -0.34
CA LEU A 103 3.39 16.26 0.56
C LEU A 103 4.09 14.91 0.40
N SER A 104 5.14 14.84 -0.41
CA SER A 104 5.86 13.61 -0.71
C SER A 104 7.30 13.58 -0.21
N SER A 105 7.83 14.69 0.26
CA SER A 105 9.20 14.81 0.76
C SER A 105 9.27 15.07 2.25
N VAL A 106 10.38 14.64 2.87
CA VAL A 106 10.66 14.93 4.29
C VAL A 106 10.63 16.43 4.56
N SER A 107 11.23 17.23 3.68
CA SER A 107 11.29 18.68 3.85
C SER A 107 9.91 19.35 3.81
N GLU A 108 8.99 18.86 3.00
CA GLU A 108 7.61 19.37 2.98
C GLU A 108 6.89 19.10 4.30
N PHE A 109 7.08 17.91 4.88
CA PHE A 109 6.55 17.60 6.21
C PHE A 109 7.21 18.42 7.31
N GLU A 110 8.53 18.59 7.26
CA GLU A 110 9.28 19.42 8.21
C GLU A 110 8.77 20.86 8.25
N ASP A 111 8.36 21.41 7.13
CA ASP A 111 7.90 22.78 6.98
C ASP A 111 6.42 22.99 7.33
N ILE A 112 5.68 21.94 7.67
CA ILE A 112 4.28 22.08 8.13
C ILE A 112 4.23 23.01 9.33
N VAL A 113 3.35 24.02 9.25
CA VAL A 113 3.13 24.97 10.34
C VAL A 113 2.24 24.32 11.39
N VAL A 114 2.75 24.18 12.60
CA VAL A 114 2.01 23.67 13.75
C VAL A 114 1.29 24.79 14.48
N ARG A 115 1.96 25.93 14.66
CA ARG A 115 1.37 27.13 15.26
C ARG A 115 2.05 28.40 14.77
N ALA A 116 1.24 29.41 14.48
CA ALA A 116 1.71 30.78 14.26
C ALA A 116 1.42 31.60 15.53
N ASN A 117 2.46 32.20 16.10
CA ASN A 117 2.34 33.02 17.29
C ASN A 117 1.97 34.49 16.97
N PRO A 118 1.36 35.25 17.90
CA PRO A 118 0.99 36.63 17.68
C PRO A 118 2.18 37.56 17.41
N ASP A 119 3.38 37.19 17.87
CA ASP A 119 4.63 37.94 17.64
C ASP A 119 5.23 37.73 16.24
N GLY A 120 4.57 36.93 15.40
CA GLY A 120 5.01 36.58 14.06
C GLY A 120 5.94 35.35 13.97
N SER A 121 6.34 34.74 15.09
CA SER A 121 7.09 33.53 15.11
C SER A 121 6.22 32.32 14.68
N ILE A 122 6.82 31.39 13.95
CA ILE A 122 6.14 30.20 13.44
C ILE A 122 6.84 28.97 14.01
N ILE A 123 6.04 28.06 14.58
CA ILE A 123 6.50 26.74 14.99
C ILE A 123 6.17 25.76 13.88
N ARG A 124 7.20 25.10 13.36
CA ARG A 124 7.08 24.09 12.31
C ARG A 124 7.21 22.70 12.91
N LEU A 125 6.78 21.68 12.15
CA LEU A 125 6.84 20.30 12.60
C LEU A 125 8.27 19.88 12.95
N LYS A 126 9.28 20.33 12.20
CA LYS A 126 10.70 20.08 12.47
C LYS A 126 11.19 20.59 13.83
N ASP A 127 10.54 21.58 14.40
CA ASP A 127 10.90 22.17 15.70
C ASP A 127 10.51 21.26 16.87
N VAL A 128 9.55 20.37 16.67
CA VAL A 128 8.95 19.53 17.71
C VAL A 128 8.97 18.04 17.39
N ALA A 129 9.44 17.64 16.21
CA ALA A 129 9.51 16.26 15.79
C ALA A 129 10.68 16.03 14.84
N ARG A 130 11.16 14.78 14.81
CA ARG A 130 12.06 14.28 13.78
C ARG A 130 11.21 13.56 12.73
N ILE A 131 11.45 13.82 11.47
CA ILE A 131 10.71 13.24 10.36
C ILE A 131 11.67 12.38 9.51
N SER A 132 11.25 11.19 9.16
CA SER A 132 11.98 10.31 8.25
C SER A 132 11.01 9.56 7.33
N LEU A 133 11.45 9.35 6.09
CA LEU A 133 10.74 8.49 5.15
C LEU A 133 11.24 7.07 5.34
N GLU A 134 10.38 6.18 5.75
CA GLU A 134 10.72 4.79 6.03
C GLU A 134 9.78 3.82 5.31
N ALA A 135 10.31 2.63 5.03
CA ALA A 135 9.49 1.52 4.58
C ALA A 135 8.72 0.93 5.76
N SER A 136 7.42 0.85 5.64
CA SER A 136 6.55 0.21 6.62
C SER A 136 5.99 -1.08 6.03
N SER A 137 5.89 -2.14 6.81
CA SER A 137 5.32 -3.42 6.37
C SER A 137 4.18 -3.85 7.26
N TYR A 138 3.12 -4.35 6.63
CA TYR A 138 2.18 -5.24 7.31
C TYR A 138 2.75 -6.65 7.19
N ASN A 139 3.25 -7.18 8.31
CA ASN A 139 3.79 -8.53 8.49
C ASN A 139 3.54 -9.54 7.38
N THR A 140 4.50 -9.72 6.49
CA THR A 140 4.87 -11.02 5.90
C THR A 140 6.11 -10.87 5.02
N GLU A 141 7.13 -11.67 5.29
CA GLU A 141 8.26 -11.84 4.38
C GLU A 141 7.80 -12.72 3.21
N SER A 142 7.63 -12.14 2.05
CA SER A 142 7.37 -12.90 0.83
C SER A 142 8.53 -12.72 -0.15
N GLY A 143 9.55 -13.55 0.02
CA GLY A 143 10.60 -13.73 -0.97
C GLY A 143 10.33 -14.99 -1.78
N ILE A 144 10.04 -14.87 -3.07
CA ILE A 144 9.96 -16.01 -3.98
C ILE A 144 11.17 -15.95 -4.91
N ASN A 145 12.00 -17.01 -4.86
CA ASN A 145 13.10 -17.28 -5.80
C ASN A 145 14.13 -16.15 -6.03
N GLY A 146 14.54 -15.44 -4.97
CA GLY A 146 15.70 -14.52 -5.03
C GLY A 146 15.46 -13.22 -5.79
N GLY A 147 14.22 -12.91 -6.17
CA GLY A 147 13.79 -11.63 -6.74
C GLY A 147 12.85 -10.87 -5.82
N ASN A 148 12.56 -9.63 -6.16
CA ASN A 148 11.57 -8.83 -5.47
C ASN A 148 10.15 -9.22 -5.91
N ALA A 149 9.22 -9.30 -4.99
CA ALA A 149 7.85 -9.72 -5.26
C ALA A 149 6.81 -8.94 -4.43
N ALA A 150 5.63 -8.78 -5.01
CA ALA A 150 4.45 -8.30 -4.30
C ALA A 150 3.30 -9.28 -4.54
N VAL A 151 2.66 -9.74 -3.49
CA VAL A 151 1.60 -10.75 -3.55
C VAL A 151 0.24 -10.11 -3.37
N LEU A 152 -0.67 -10.36 -4.30
CA LEU A 152 -2.08 -10.00 -4.21
C LEU A 152 -2.91 -11.25 -3.92
N ASN A 153 -3.75 -11.18 -2.91
CA ASN A 153 -4.75 -12.20 -2.62
C ASN A 153 -6.10 -11.80 -3.20
N ILE A 154 -6.68 -12.67 -4.01
CA ILE A 154 -7.96 -12.45 -4.68
C ILE A 154 -8.99 -13.40 -4.06
N ASN A 155 -10.03 -12.82 -3.47
CA ASN A 155 -11.17 -13.55 -2.93
C ASN A 155 -12.38 -13.39 -3.85
N MET A 156 -13.06 -14.50 -4.12
CA MET A 156 -14.27 -14.51 -4.92
C MET A 156 -15.50 -14.17 -4.09
N LEU A 157 -16.53 -13.64 -4.74
CA LEU A 157 -17.84 -13.50 -4.13
C LEU A 157 -18.43 -14.89 -3.81
N PRO A 158 -19.20 -15.03 -2.70
CA PRO A 158 -19.92 -16.25 -2.41
C PRO A 158 -20.85 -16.65 -3.58
N GLY A 159 -20.79 -17.90 -4.00
CA GLY A 159 -21.59 -18.43 -5.10
C GLY A 159 -21.06 -18.11 -6.51
N ALA A 160 -19.96 -17.40 -6.64
CA ALA A 160 -19.32 -17.18 -7.94
C ALA A 160 -18.71 -18.47 -8.50
N ASN A 161 -18.72 -18.61 -9.82
CA ASN A 161 -18.06 -19.72 -10.49
C ASN A 161 -16.54 -19.50 -10.50
N ALA A 162 -15.82 -20.35 -9.77
CA ALA A 162 -14.37 -20.22 -9.61
C ALA A 162 -13.59 -20.29 -10.93
N MET A 163 -14.01 -21.14 -11.85
CA MET A 163 -13.36 -21.30 -13.16
C MET A 163 -13.58 -20.08 -14.05
N GLU A 164 -14.79 -19.54 -14.03
CA GLU A 164 -15.13 -18.33 -14.78
C GLU A 164 -14.37 -17.11 -14.24
N VAL A 165 -14.37 -16.93 -12.93
CA VAL A 165 -13.64 -15.82 -12.29
C VAL A 165 -12.14 -15.92 -12.56
N ALA A 166 -11.55 -17.10 -12.47
CA ALA A 166 -10.14 -17.30 -12.77
C ALA A 166 -9.81 -16.98 -14.22
N ALA A 167 -10.66 -17.38 -15.16
CA ALA A 167 -10.48 -17.04 -16.58
C ALA A 167 -10.55 -15.52 -16.82
N LEU A 168 -11.51 -14.84 -16.17
CA LEU A 168 -11.66 -13.39 -16.26
C LEU A 168 -10.49 -12.64 -15.62
N VAL A 169 -9.98 -13.14 -14.49
CA VAL A 169 -8.79 -12.56 -13.83
C VAL A 169 -7.55 -12.73 -14.70
N LYS A 170 -7.35 -13.90 -15.30
CA LYS A 170 -6.25 -14.13 -16.25
C LYS A 170 -6.31 -13.19 -17.45
N ALA A 171 -7.50 -13.03 -18.05
CA ALA A 171 -7.71 -12.12 -19.17
C ALA A 171 -7.46 -10.65 -18.76
N ALA A 172 -7.91 -10.25 -17.57
CA ALA A 172 -7.66 -8.92 -17.06
C ALA A 172 -6.15 -8.67 -16.81
N MET A 173 -5.44 -9.64 -16.25
CA MET A 173 -4.00 -9.53 -16.03
C MET A 173 -3.20 -9.48 -17.33
N GLU A 174 -3.60 -10.20 -18.33
CA GLU A 174 -3.00 -10.10 -19.68
C GLU A 174 -3.09 -8.66 -20.19
N GLU A 175 -4.27 -8.06 -20.12
CA GLU A 175 -4.50 -6.68 -20.54
C GLU A 175 -3.71 -5.67 -19.68
N ILE A 176 -3.76 -5.82 -18.37
CA ILE A 176 -3.04 -4.94 -17.43
C ILE A 176 -1.53 -5.02 -17.65
N SER A 177 -1.00 -6.21 -17.94
CA SER A 177 0.44 -6.44 -18.10
C SER A 177 1.05 -5.72 -19.31
N HIS A 178 0.25 -5.37 -20.30
CA HIS A 178 0.72 -4.58 -21.45
C HIS A 178 1.21 -3.18 -21.06
N ASN A 179 0.75 -2.65 -19.93
CA ASN A 179 1.17 -1.36 -19.40
C ASN A 179 2.26 -1.47 -18.32
N PHE A 180 2.75 -2.65 -18.03
CA PHE A 180 3.83 -2.83 -17.06
C PHE A 180 5.12 -2.16 -17.56
N PRO A 181 5.87 -1.51 -16.66
CA PRO A 181 7.25 -1.13 -16.96
C PRO A 181 8.06 -2.35 -17.38
N GLU A 182 9.02 -2.14 -18.28
CA GLU A 182 9.93 -3.19 -18.69
C GLU A 182 10.69 -3.73 -17.47
N GLY A 183 10.68 -5.04 -17.30
CA GLY A 183 11.31 -5.73 -16.18
C GLY A 183 10.34 -6.16 -15.07
N ILE A 184 9.06 -5.81 -15.15
CA ILE A 184 8.01 -6.31 -14.25
C ILE A 184 7.20 -7.39 -14.96
N GLY A 185 7.06 -8.53 -14.30
CA GLY A 185 6.21 -9.64 -14.72
C GLY A 185 5.19 -9.99 -13.64
N TYR A 186 4.37 -10.99 -13.93
CA TYR A 186 3.45 -11.55 -12.96
C TYR A 186 3.37 -13.07 -13.06
N GLU A 187 3.03 -13.70 -11.96
CA GLU A 187 2.74 -15.14 -11.90
C GLU A 187 1.47 -15.39 -11.09
N ILE A 188 0.75 -16.43 -11.44
CA ILE A 188 -0.35 -16.98 -10.66
C ILE A 188 0.10 -18.38 -10.23
N PRO A 189 0.83 -18.52 -9.09
CA PRO A 189 1.54 -19.74 -8.74
C PRO A 189 0.61 -20.87 -8.32
N PHE A 190 -0.62 -20.57 -7.97
CA PHE A 190 -1.61 -21.56 -7.56
C PHE A 190 -2.93 -21.37 -8.29
N ASP A 191 -3.20 -22.22 -9.25
CA ASP A 191 -4.45 -22.24 -9.98
C ASP A 191 -5.36 -23.35 -9.44
N MET A 192 -6.27 -22.97 -8.52
CA MET A 192 -7.29 -23.90 -8.00
C MET A 192 -8.17 -24.49 -9.11
N THR A 193 -8.26 -23.81 -10.26
CA THR A 193 -9.06 -24.28 -11.38
C THR A 193 -8.43 -25.46 -12.09
N THR A 194 -7.11 -25.54 -12.15
CA THR A 194 -6.41 -26.70 -12.70
C THR A 194 -6.71 -27.95 -11.88
N TYR A 195 -6.70 -27.83 -10.55
CA TYR A 195 -7.02 -28.94 -9.65
C TYR A 195 -8.46 -29.42 -9.80
N ILE A 196 -9.44 -28.52 -9.88
CA ILE A 196 -10.85 -28.83 -10.09
C ILE A 196 -11.06 -29.46 -11.48
N SER A 197 -10.42 -28.93 -12.51
CA SER A 197 -10.49 -29.45 -13.88
C SER A 197 -9.92 -30.87 -13.97
N GLU A 198 -8.78 -31.14 -13.36
CA GLU A 198 -8.19 -32.48 -13.29
C GLU A 198 -9.09 -33.45 -12.50
N SER A 199 -9.67 -33.03 -11.40
CA SER A 199 -10.58 -33.85 -10.61
C SER A 199 -11.84 -34.23 -11.39
N ILE A 200 -12.42 -33.31 -12.15
CA ILE A 200 -13.57 -33.58 -13.02
C ILE A 200 -13.18 -34.53 -14.15
N HIS A 201 -12.00 -34.36 -14.73
CA HIS A 201 -11.53 -35.22 -15.83
C HIS A 201 -11.33 -36.69 -15.36
N HIS A 202 -10.81 -36.87 -14.14
CA HIS A 202 -10.68 -38.20 -13.53
C HIS A 202 -12.04 -38.85 -13.25
N VAL A 203 -13.08 -38.09 -12.88
CA VAL A 203 -14.41 -38.65 -12.67
C VAL A 203 -15.03 -39.13 -13.98
N TYR A 204 -14.80 -38.46 -15.09
CA TYR A 204 -15.29 -38.90 -16.41
C TYR A 204 -14.53 -40.10 -17.00
N GLN A 205 -13.30 -40.37 -16.53
CA GLN A 205 -12.53 -41.55 -16.97
C GLN A 205 -12.85 -42.82 -16.17
N THR A 206 -13.57 -42.71 -15.04
CA THR A 206 -13.88 -43.84 -14.14
C THR A 206 -15.33 -44.33 -14.26
N LEU A 207 -16.14 -43.75 -15.15
CA LEU A 207 -17.49 -44.18 -15.50
C LEU A 207 -17.54 -44.82 -16.90
#